data_6fb78a459d4ecd8e8c003ecabdb96b3a
#
_entry.id   6fb78a459d4ecd8e8c003ecabdb96b3a
#
_cell.length_a   1.000
_cell.length_b   1.000
_cell.length_c   1.000
_cell.angle_alpha   90.00
_cell.angle_beta   90.00
_cell.angle_gamma   90.00
#
_symmetry.space_group_name_H-M   'P 1'
#
loop_
_entity.id
_entity.type
_entity.pdbx_description
1 polymer ?
#
loop_
_entity_poly.entity_id
_entity_poly.type
_entity_poly.pdbx_seq_one_letter_code
_entity_poly.pdbx_strand_id
1 'polypeptide(L)'
;PKTSVNYVLALFLGILIPLIVVLIIFFINNSIQNTEELSNLTNIPLIGVIGVNRDKTALAVYNKPKSALSESFRAIRSSLQFLYKKQNVDGAKTLMITSSVSGEGKTYCSINIATVFALSEKKTVIVGLDLRKPKLFEEFNLNNDKGVVNYLINESSVDEITNATEISFLDVILSGPIPPNPAELIISERLGDLMRELKQKYDYIIL
;
A
#
# COMPACT_ATOMS: atom_id res chain seq x y z
N PRO A 1 -15.85 40.30 -52.48
CA PRO A 1 -14.97 39.62 -51.61
C PRO A 1 -15.78 38.98 -50.45
N LYS A 2 -15.72 37.65 -50.31
CA LYS A 2 -16.48 36.90 -49.29
C LYS A 2 -15.74 36.94 -47.94
N THR A 3 -15.31 38.13 -47.53
CA THR A 3 -14.52 38.31 -46.28
C THR A 3 -15.30 37.90 -45.05
N SER A 4 -16.62 38.22 -44.98
CA SER A 4 -17.47 37.81 -43.85
C SER A 4 -17.58 36.28 -43.68
N VAL A 5 -17.64 35.55 -44.80
CA VAL A 5 -17.70 34.08 -44.79
C VAL A 5 -16.38 33.51 -44.26
N ASN A 6 -15.24 34.10 -44.63
CA ASN A 6 -13.94 33.66 -44.14
C ASN A 6 -13.79 33.87 -42.65
N TYR A 7 -14.29 34.99 -42.09
CA TYR A 7 -14.26 35.21 -40.63
C TYR A 7 -15.17 34.25 -39.88
N VAL A 8 -16.37 33.97 -40.40
CA VAL A 8 -17.28 32.99 -39.80
C VAL A 8 -16.64 31.57 -39.82
N LEU A 9 -16.04 31.21 -40.96
CA LEU A 9 -15.36 29.91 -41.08
C LEU A 9 -14.17 29.81 -40.14
N ALA A 10 -13.35 30.88 -40.04
CA ALA A 10 -12.22 30.90 -39.13
C ALA A 10 -12.65 30.78 -37.65
N LEU A 11 -13.74 31.48 -37.27
CA LEU A 11 -14.31 31.37 -35.94
C LEU A 11 -14.81 29.93 -35.64
N PHE A 12 -15.55 29.36 -36.60
CA PHE A 12 -16.07 28.01 -36.48
C PHE A 12 -14.95 26.98 -36.33
N LEU A 13 -13.94 27.03 -37.20
CA LEU A 13 -12.78 26.12 -37.09
C LEU A 13 -11.97 26.38 -35.84
N GLY A 14 -11.85 27.63 -35.39
CA GLY A 14 -11.15 27.98 -34.15
C GLY A 14 -11.80 27.42 -32.89
N ILE A 15 -13.12 27.16 -32.93
CA ILE A 15 -13.83 26.49 -31.81
C ILE A 15 -13.87 24.98 -32.03
N LEU A 16 -14.08 24.51 -33.23
CA LEU A 16 -14.26 23.11 -33.57
C LEU A 16 -12.99 22.29 -33.32
N ILE A 17 -11.82 22.82 -33.71
CA ILE A 17 -10.55 22.10 -33.56
C ILE A 17 -10.21 21.84 -32.09
N PRO A 18 -10.21 22.83 -31.18
CA PRO A 18 -9.98 22.58 -29.75
C PRO A 18 -11.02 21.63 -29.15
N LEU A 19 -12.29 21.72 -29.54
CA LEU A 19 -13.34 20.83 -29.10
C LEU A 19 -13.04 19.36 -29.45
N ILE A 20 -12.65 19.12 -30.70
CA ILE A 20 -12.27 17.77 -31.16
C ILE A 20 -11.05 17.26 -30.38
N VAL A 21 -10.04 18.08 -30.14
CA VAL A 21 -8.85 17.72 -29.38
C VAL A 21 -9.22 17.32 -27.94
N VAL A 22 -10.08 18.10 -27.28
CA VAL A 22 -10.56 17.79 -25.93
C VAL A 22 -11.34 16.48 -25.91
N LEU A 23 -12.22 16.25 -26.88
CA LEU A 23 -12.97 14.99 -27.01
C LEU A 23 -12.03 13.79 -27.21
N ILE A 24 -11.02 13.92 -28.07
CA ILE A 24 -10.03 12.86 -28.30
C ILE A 24 -9.27 12.54 -26.99
N ILE A 25 -8.80 13.57 -26.28
CA ILE A 25 -8.11 13.39 -24.99
C ILE A 25 -9.05 12.71 -23.98
N PHE A 26 -10.31 13.12 -23.92
CA PHE A 26 -11.30 12.52 -23.03
C PHE A 26 -11.57 11.03 -23.34
N PHE A 27 -11.71 10.67 -24.61
CA PHE A 27 -11.93 9.27 -25.01
C PHE A 27 -10.70 8.37 -24.85
N ILE A 28 -9.48 8.93 -24.95
CA ILE A 28 -8.23 8.17 -24.76
C ILE A 28 -7.88 8.04 -23.27
N ASN A 29 -8.41 8.93 -22.41
CA ASN A 29 -8.12 8.90 -20.99
C ASN A 29 -8.88 7.76 -20.29
N ASN A 30 -8.20 6.64 -20.07
CA ASN A 30 -8.72 5.47 -19.33
C ASN A 30 -8.42 5.51 -17.83
N SER A 31 -8.08 6.67 -17.28
CA SER A 31 -7.79 6.81 -15.84
C SER A 31 -9.08 6.87 -15.04
N ILE A 32 -9.13 6.12 -13.94
CA ILE A 32 -10.23 6.16 -12.98
C ILE A 32 -10.26 7.55 -12.32
N GLN A 33 -11.37 8.27 -12.48
CA GLN A 33 -11.52 9.65 -12.01
C GLN A 33 -12.19 9.74 -10.63
N ASN A 34 -13.02 8.77 -10.29
CA ASN A 34 -13.79 8.78 -9.05
C ASN A 34 -14.08 7.37 -8.52
N THR A 35 -14.56 7.31 -7.28
CA THR A 35 -14.88 6.06 -6.59
C THR A 35 -16.09 5.32 -7.16
N GLU A 36 -17.05 6.04 -7.74
CA GLU A 36 -18.25 5.45 -8.35
C GLU A 36 -17.88 4.66 -9.60
N GLU A 37 -17.00 5.21 -10.43
CA GLU A 37 -16.48 4.54 -11.61
C GLU A 37 -15.76 3.24 -11.23
N LEU A 38 -14.91 3.28 -10.19
CA LEU A 38 -14.25 2.08 -9.68
C LEU A 38 -15.25 1.04 -9.20
N SER A 39 -16.29 1.45 -8.46
CA SER A 39 -17.32 0.53 -7.95
C SER A 39 -18.15 -0.10 -9.07
N ASN A 40 -18.32 0.58 -10.19
CA ASN A 40 -19.01 0.05 -11.36
C ASN A 40 -18.14 -0.92 -12.19
N LEU A 41 -16.82 -0.76 -12.13
CA LEU A 41 -15.88 -1.61 -12.88
C LEU A 41 -15.55 -2.93 -12.16
N THR A 42 -15.77 -3.00 -10.85
CA THR A 42 -15.40 -4.20 -10.06
C THR A 42 -16.42 -4.48 -8.97
N ASN A 43 -16.57 -5.78 -8.64
CA ASN A 43 -17.35 -6.23 -7.48
C ASN A 43 -16.52 -6.27 -6.18
N ILE A 44 -15.27 -5.81 -6.22
CA ILE A 44 -14.39 -5.78 -5.04
C ILE A 44 -14.80 -4.59 -4.17
N PRO A 45 -15.06 -4.81 -2.87
CA PRO A 45 -15.48 -3.73 -1.98
C PRO A 45 -14.38 -2.67 -1.83
N LEU A 46 -14.73 -1.41 -2.00
CA LEU A 46 -13.85 -0.28 -1.72
C LEU A 46 -13.73 -0.12 -0.20
N ILE A 47 -12.53 -0.33 0.34
CA ILE A 47 -12.26 -0.26 1.78
C ILE A 47 -12.07 1.19 2.23
N GLY A 48 -11.51 2.04 1.38
CA GLY A 48 -11.27 3.45 1.68
C GLY A 48 -10.51 4.18 0.58
N VAL A 49 -10.38 5.46 0.72
CA VAL A 49 -9.66 6.35 -0.19
C VAL A 49 -8.60 7.11 0.60
N ILE A 50 -7.39 7.13 0.08
CA ILE A 50 -6.26 7.85 0.67
C ILE A 50 -5.92 9.02 -0.25
N GLY A 51 -5.89 10.22 0.32
CA GLY A 51 -5.47 11.42 -0.39
C GLY A 51 -3.97 11.39 -0.73
N VAL A 52 -3.57 12.26 -1.64
CA VAL A 52 -2.17 12.41 -2.04
C VAL A 52 -1.34 12.90 -0.85
N ASN A 53 -0.30 12.16 -0.50
CA ASN A 53 0.69 12.63 0.45
C ASN A 53 1.59 13.67 -0.23
N ARG A 54 1.60 14.89 0.32
CA ARG A 54 2.50 15.97 -0.14
C ARG A 54 3.79 16.06 0.65
N ASP A 55 3.88 15.30 1.73
CA ASP A 55 5.08 15.23 2.57
C ASP A 55 6.03 14.16 2.03
N LYS A 56 7.32 14.33 2.29
CA LYS A 56 8.35 13.37 1.84
C LYS A 56 8.46 12.13 2.74
N THR A 57 7.75 12.10 3.88
CA THR A 57 7.84 10.99 4.84
C THR A 57 6.82 9.91 4.55
N ALA A 58 7.22 8.64 4.65
CA ALA A 58 6.29 7.51 4.60
C ALA A 58 5.51 7.31 5.90
N LEU A 59 6.04 7.77 7.03
CA LEU A 59 5.41 7.69 8.37
C LEU A 59 4.39 8.82 8.60
N ALA A 60 3.47 9.02 7.65
CA ALA A 60 2.55 10.16 7.66
C ALA A 60 1.59 10.16 8.86
N VAL A 61 1.08 8.99 9.23
CA VAL A 61 0.17 8.83 10.38
C VAL A 61 0.89 9.11 11.70
N TYR A 62 2.12 8.66 11.84
CA TYR A 62 2.93 8.87 13.05
C TYR A 62 3.32 10.34 13.21
N ASN A 63 3.84 10.95 12.14
CA ASN A 63 4.35 12.31 12.17
C ASN A 63 3.24 13.38 12.24
N LYS A 64 2.06 13.11 11.62
CA LYS A 64 0.93 14.05 11.57
C LYS A 64 -0.38 13.37 11.95
N PRO A 65 -0.56 12.95 13.21
CA PRO A 65 -1.69 12.12 13.64
C PRO A 65 -3.06 12.80 13.50
N LYS A 66 -3.11 14.13 13.42
CA LYS A 66 -4.36 14.90 13.26
C LYS A 66 -4.65 15.34 11.81
N SER A 67 -3.90 14.84 10.84
CA SER A 67 -4.11 15.20 9.43
C SER A 67 -5.31 14.47 8.83
N ALA A 68 -5.90 15.05 7.77
CA ALA A 68 -6.96 14.40 7.00
C ALA A 68 -6.51 13.04 6.43
N LEU A 69 -5.24 12.91 6.08
CA LEU A 69 -4.64 11.67 5.61
C LEU A 69 -4.62 10.61 6.71
N SER A 70 -4.26 10.98 7.94
CA SER A 70 -4.31 10.08 9.10
C SER A 70 -5.74 9.61 9.41
N GLU A 71 -6.73 10.49 9.24
CA GLU A 71 -8.15 10.11 9.37
C GLU A 71 -8.57 9.11 8.29
N SER A 72 -8.08 9.26 7.04
CA SER A 72 -8.34 8.28 5.98
C SER A 72 -7.81 6.89 6.36
N PHE A 73 -6.61 6.80 6.94
CA PHE A 73 -6.08 5.51 7.43
C PHE A 73 -6.85 4.95 8.63
N ARG A 74 -7.34 5.80 9.54
CA ARG A 74 -8.23 5.35 10.63
C ARG A 74 -9.55 4.80 10.10
N ALA A 75 -10.12 5.44 9.08
CA ALA A 75 -11.32 4.94 8.41
C ALA A 75 -11.08 3.57 7.78
N ILE A 76 -9.93 3.38 7.07
CA ILE A 76 -9.54 2.08 6.51
C ILE A 76 -9.39 1.03 7.63
N ARG A 77 -8.74 1.35 8.75
CA ARG A 77 -8.65 0.44 9.90
C ARG A 77 -10.04 0.00 10.36
N SER A 78 -10.98 0.94 10.52
CA SER A 78 -12.34 0.63 10.94
C SER A 78 -13.07 -0.27 9.95
N SER A 79 -12.90 -0.03 8.65
CA SER A 79 -13.45 -0.88 7.59
C SER A 79 -12.87 -2.29 7.62
N LEU A 80 -11.54 -2.44 7.81
CA LEU A 80 -10.87 -3.73 7.95
C LEU A 80 -11.36 -4.49 9.19
N GLN A 81 -11.48 -3.82 10.33
CA GLN A 81 -11.99 -4.44 11.57
C GLN A 81 -13.42 -4.93 11.38
N PHE A 82 -14.26 -4.19 10.69
CA PHE A 82 -15.62 -4.61 10.35
C PHE A 82 -15.62 -5.86 9.46
N LEU A 83 -14.77 -5.88 8.44
CA LEU A 83 -14.63 -7.03 7.53
C LEU A 83 -14.17 -8.29 8.26
N TYR A 84 -13.14 -8.19 9.11
CA TYR A 84 -12.66 -9.31 9.93
C TYR A 84 -13.76 -9.85 10.85
N LYS A 85 -14.52 -8.95 11.49
CA LYS A 85 -15.65 -9.34 12.34
C LYS A 85 -16.75 -10.03 11.53
N LYS A 86 -17.09 -9.49 10.36
CA LYS A 86 -18.12 -10.08 9.48
C LYS A 86 -17.75 -11.48 8.99
N GLN A 87 -16.45 -11.73 8.78
CA GLN A 87 -15.93 -13.01 8.32
C GLN A 87 -15.60 -13.97 9.46
N ASN A 88 -15.88 -13.62 10.72
CA ASN A 88 -15.55 -14.40 11.91
C ASN A 88 -14.07 -14.82 11.95
N VAL A 89 -13.16 -13.90 11.59
CA VAL A 89 -11.72 -14.17 11.65
C VAL A 89 -11.26 -14.05 13.11
N ASP A 90 -10.99 -15.19 13.72
CA ASP A 90 -10.44 -15.27 15.07
C ASP A 90 -8.91 -15.23 15.10
N GLY A 91 -8.33 -14.86 16.25
CA GLY A 91 -6.89 -14.77 16.43
C GLY A 91 -6.24 -13.65 15.63
N ALA A 92 -4.98 -13.84 15.25
CA ALA A 92 -4.18 -12.87 14.50
C ALA A 92 -4.73 -12.64 13.08
N LYS A 93 -4.79 -11.37 12.66
CA LYS A 93 -5.27 -10.96 11.34
C LYS A 93 -4.09 -10.69 10.41
N THR A 94 -4.12 -11.30 9.24
CA THR A 94 -3.11 -11.07 8.20
C THR A 94 -3.70 -10.22 7.08
N LEU A 95 -3.02 -9.15 6.72
CA LEU A 95 -3.35 -8.28 5.58
C LEU A 95 -2.18 -8.27 4.60
N MET A 96 -2.43 -8.68 3.37
CA MET A 96 -1.46 -8.56 2.29
C MET A 96 -1.83 -7.40 1.38
N ILE A 97 -0.86 -6.51 1.11
CA ILE A 97 -1.03 -5.36 0.21
C ILE A 97 -0.28 -5.60 -1.08
N THR A 98 -1.01 -5.62 -2.18
CA THR A 98 -0.45 -5.84 -3.51
C THR A 98 -0.86 -4.74 -4.48
N SER A 99 -0.19 -4.66 -5.61
CA SER A 99 -0.50 -3.72 -6.71
C SER A 99 -0.05 -4.26 -8.05
N SER A 100 -0.57 -3.68 -9.14
CA SER A 100 -0.29 -4.11 -10.51
C SER A 100 1.13 -3.75 -10.95
N VAL A 101 1.63 -2.59 -10.54
CA VAL A 101 2.95 -2.08 -10.91
C VAL A 101 3.73 -1.56 -9.70
N SER A 102 5.04 -1.38 -9.89
CA SER A 102 5.89 -0.78 -8.86
C SER A 102 5.62 0.72 -8.73
N GLY A 103 5.66 1.25 -7.51
CA GLY A 103 5.50 2.69 -7.26
C GLY A 103 4.07 3.14 -6.95
N GLU A 104 3.08 2.24 -6.90
CA GLU A 104 1.67 2.56 -6.57
C GLU A 104 1.42 2.82 -5.08
N GLY A 105 2.44 2.81 -4.24
CA GLY A 105 2.34 3.16 -2.82
C GLY A 105 2.09 1.99 -1.87
N LYS A 106 2.37 0.73 -2.25
CA LYS A 106 2.23 -0.44 -1.37
C LYS A 106 2.90 -0.24 -0.02
N THR A 107 4.20 0.02 -0.02
CA THR A 107 4.99 0.23 1.20
C THR A 107 4.43 1.37 2.05
N TYR A 108 4.06 2.47 1.41
CA TYR A 108 3.43 3.60 2.08
C TYR A 108 2.12 3.22 2.77
N CYS A 109 1.25 2.50 2.09
CA CYS A 109 -0.01 2.01 2.65
C CYS A 109 0.22 1.00 3.77
N SER A 110 1.15 0.04 3.60
CA SER A 110 1.49 -0.96 4.61
C SER A 110 1.96 -0.31 5.91
N ILE A 111 2.89 0.63 5.83
CA ILE A 111 3.42 1.35 6.99
C ILE A 111 2.31 2.10 7.74
N ASN A 112 1.50 2.88 7.04
CA ASN A 112 0.49 3.70 7.69
C ASN A 112 -0.71 2.89 8.21
N ILE A 113 -1.08 1.80 7.53
CA ILE A 113 -2.08 0.84 8.05
C ILE A 113 -1.56 0.14 9.31
N ALA A 114 -0.31 -0.33 9.31
CA ALA A 114 0.28 -0.93 10.51
C ALA A 114 0.35 0.09 11.66
N THR A 115 0.75 1.33 11.35
CA THR A 115 0.81 2.41 12.33
C THR A 115 -0.54 2.69 13.00
N VAL A 116 -1.65 2.75 12.23
CA VAL A 116 -2.98 3.00 12.84
C VAL A 116 -3.48 1.83 13.69
N PHE A 117 -3.04 0.59 13.43
CA PHE A 117 -3.31 -0.54 14.31
C PHE A 117 -2.47 -0.45 15.59
N ALA A 118 -1.16 -0.19 15.47
CA ALA A 118 -0.24 -0.03 16.60
C ALA A 118 -0.67 1.11 17.54
N LEU A 119 -1.05 2.26 16.99
CA LEU A 119 -1.58 3.40 17.76
C LEU A 119 -2.92 3.09 18.46
N SER A 120 -3.57 1.99 18.14
CA SER A 120 -4.72 1.47 18.88
C SER A 120 -4.34 0.33 19.84
N GLU A 121 -3.08 0.27 20.26
CA GLU A 121 -2.51 -0.69 21.22
C GLU A 121 -2.64 -2.16 20.76
N LYS A 122 -2.61 -2.39 19.45
CA LYS A 122 -2.60 -3.72 18.87
C LYS A 122 -1.19 -4.09 18.47
N LYS A 123 -0.71 -5.24 18.99
CA LYS A 123 0.60 -5.77 18.58
C LYS A 123 0.61 -6.03 17.08
N THR A 124 1.38 -5.26 16.37
CA THR A 124 1.39 -5.26 14.90
C THR A 124 2.81 -5.49 14.39
N VAL A 125 2.96 -6.27 13.35
CA VAL A 125 4.23 -6.45 12.64
C VAL A 125 4.05 -6.19 11.15
N ILE A 126 5.01 -5.47 10.56
CA ILE A 126 5.15 -5.36 9.10
C ILE A 126 6.23 -6.35 8.67
N VAL A 127 5.95 -7.14 7.65
CA VAL A 127 6.89 -8.12 7.10
C VAL A 127 7.23 -7.75 5.66
N GLY A 128 8.48 -7.45 5.40
CA GLY A 128 9.00 -7.10 4.08
C GLY A 128 9.15 -8.34 3.19
N LEU A 129 8.13 -8.66 2.40
CA LEU A 129 8.15 -9.76 1.44
C LEU A 129 8.54 -9.36 0.02
N ASP A 130 8.88 -8.10 -0.22
CA ASP A 130 9.50 -7.68 -1.49
C ASP A 130 11.00 -8.05 -1.46
N LEU A 131 11.30 -9.30 -1.83
CA LEU A 131 12.67 -9.82 -1.85
C LEU A 131 13.46 -9.36 -3.09
N ARG A 132 12.82 -8.68 -4.04
CA ARG A 132 13.46 -8.23 -5.29
C ARG A 132 13.96 -6.80 -5.23
N LYS A 133 13.15 -5.91 -4.62
CA LYS A 133 13.43 -4.47 -4.50
C LYS A 133 13.02 -3.97 -3.12
N PRO A 134 13.66 -4.45 -2.05
CA PRO A 134 13.30 -4.07 -0.70
C PRO A 134 13.49 -2.57 -0.51
N LYS A 135 12.52 -1.92 0.15
CA LYS A 135 12.56 -0.48 0.49
C LYS A 135 12.14 -0.19 1.93
N LEU A 136 11.56 -1.18 2.60
CA LEU A 136 11.00 -0.99 3.94
C LEU A 136 12.05 -0.50 4.94
N PHE A 137 13.30 -0.93 4.80
CA PHE A 137 14.41 -0.56 5.68
C PHE A 137 14.76 0.93 5.61
N GLU A 138 14.61 1.57 4.44
CA GLU A 138 14.87 3.00 4.26
C GLU A 138 13.89 3.84 5.09
N GLU A 139 12.63 3.42 5.16
CA GLU A 139 11.55 4.17 5.82
C GLU A 139 11.62 4.10 7.35
N PHE A 140 12.27 3.07 7.90
CA PHE A 140 12.52 2.92 9.33
C PHE A 140 13.97 3.22 9.72
N ASN A 141 14.79 3.66 8.79
CA ASN A 141 16.24 3.93 9.00
C ASN A 141 16.99 2.76 9.65
N LEU A 142 16.72 1.55 9.15
CA LEU A 142 17.31 0.30 9.62
C LEU A 142 18.26 -0.29 8.57
N ASN A 143 19.18 -1.15 9.01
CA ASN A 143 20.02 -1.94 8.11
C ASN A 143 19.28 -3.21 7.64
N ASN A 144 19.38 -3.54 6.36
CA ASN A 144 18.73 -4.71 5.77
C ASN A 144 19.65 -5.94 5.69
N ASP A 145 20.55 -6.10 6.68
CA ASP A 145 21.53 -7.19 6.69
C ASP A 145 20.89 -8.53 7.12
N LYS A 146 19.83 -8.47 7.92
CA LYS A 146 19.05 -9.61 8.36
C LYS A 146 17.55 -9.37 8.15
N GLY A 147 16.84 -10.44 7.78
CA GLY A 147 15.40 -10.38 7.58
C GLY A 147 14.79 -11.72 7.21
N VAL A 148 13.64 -11.65 6.52
CA VAL A 148 12.87 -12.82 6.09
C VAL A 148 13.75 -13.85 5.37
N VAL A 149 14.63 -13.41 4.47
CA VAL A 149 15.50 -14.33 3.71
C VAL A 149 16.34 -15.19 4.65
N ASN A 150 16.96 -14.61 5.69
CA ASN A 150 17.79 -15.35 6.64
C ASN A 150 16.97 -16.38 7.44
N TYR A 151 15.71 -16.06 7.78
CA TYR A 151 14.82 -17.05 8.39
C TYR A 151 14.47 -18.19 7.41
N LEU A 152 14.15 -17.85 6.15
CA LEU A 152 13.74 -18.84 5.16
C LEU A 152 14.86 -19.84 4.80
N ILE A 153 16.13 -19.42 4.89
CA ILE A 153 17.30 -20.29 4.68
C ILE A 153 17.84 -20.92 5.98
N ASN A 154 17.10 -20.80 7.09
CA ASN A 154 17.45 -21.35 8.41
C ASN A 154 18.72 -20.76 9.07
N GLU A 155 19.07 -19.52 8.74
CA GLU A 155 20.21 -18.82 9.36
C GLU A 155 19.85 -18.00 10.59
N SER A 156 18.57 -17.67 10.77
CA SER A 156 18.10 -16.84 11.87
C SER A 156 16.73 -17.27 12.38
N SER A 157 16.47 -17.00 13.64
CA SER A 157 15.16 -17.15 14.29
C SER A 157 14.28 -15.92 14.05
N VAL A 158 12.98 -16.02 14.35
CA VAL A 158 12.03 -14.89 14.26
C VAL A 158 12.47 -13.73 15.14
N ASP A 159 12.97 -14.01 16.35
CA ASP A 159 13.39 -12.96 17.28
C ASP A 159 14.61 -12.19 16.78
N GLU A 160 15.53 -12.85 16.07
CA GLU A 160 16.73 -12.21 15.53
C GLU A 160 16.47 -11.33 14.30
N ILE A 161 15.38 -11.57 13.58
CA ILE A 161 14.99 -10.78 12.40
C ILE A 161 13.94 -9.72 12.70
N THR A 162 13.39 -9.71 13.92
CA THR A 162 12.39 -8.74 14.36
C THR A 162 13.06 -7.51 14.94
N ASN A 163 12.71 -6.35 14.41
CA ASN A 163 13.22 -5.06 14.86
C ASN A 163 12.06 -4.26 15.49
N ALA A 164 12.27 -3.79 16.73
CA ALA A 164 11.36 -2.83 17.34
C ALA A 164 11.48 -1.47 16.63
N THR A 165 10.37 -0.75 16.50
CA THR A 165 10.36 0.60 15.93
C THR A 165 10.17 1.65 17.01
N GLU A 166 10.28 2.94 16.64
CA GLU A 166 9.94 4.07 17.53
C GLU A 166 8.43 4.10 17.87
N ILE A 167 7.61 3.40 17.10
CA ILE A 167 6.16 3.37 17.29
C ILE A 167 5.82 2.23 18.23
N SER A 168 5.29 2.54 19.41
CA SER A 168 4.86 1.52 20.36
C SER A 168 3.89 0.53 19.71
N PHE A 169 4.02 -0.75 20.05
CA PHE A 169 3.24 -1.87 19.48
C PHE A 169 3.46 -2.14 17.99
N LEU A 170 4.47 -1.53 17.35
CA LEU A 170 4.84 -1.80 15.97
C LEU A 170 6.24 -2.36 15.87
N ASP A 171 6.36 -3.58 15.39
CA ASP A 171 7.63 -4.20 15.01
C ASP A 171 7.73 -4.30 13.49
N VAL A 172 8.96 -4.43 12.98
CA VAL A 172 9.23 -4.61 11.56
C VAL A 172 10.20 -5.78 11.34
N ILE A 173 9.87 -6.63 10.39
CA ILE A 173 10.75 -7.66 9.86
C ILE A 173 11.10 -7.25 8.44
N LEU A 174 12.37 -6.97 8.22
CA LEU A 174 12.89 -6.58 6.90
C LEU A 174 13.01 -7.81 5.99
N SER A 175 13.19 -7.58 4.69
CA SER A 175 13.40 -8.66 3.72
C SER A 175 14.72 -9.39 3.92
N GLY A 176 15.75 -8.70 4.39
CA GLY A 176 17.13 -9.18 4.39
C GLY A 176 17.81 -8.99 3.03
N PRO A 177 19.00 -9.59 2.82
CA PRO A 177 19.74 -9.46 1.57
C PRO A 177 18.97 -10.07 0.40
N ILE A 178 19.16 -9.51 -0.81
CA ILE A 178 18.48 -9.98 -2.02
C ILE A 178 18.97 -11.38 -2.39
N PRO A 179 18.10 -12.41 -2.36
CA PRO A 179 18.48 -13.76 -2.70
C PRO A 179 18.52 -13.98 -4.22
N PRO A 180 19.26 -14.98 -4.73
CA PRO A 180 19.26 -15.32 -6.15
C PRO A 180 17.93 -15.92 -6.64
N ASN A 181 17.14 -16.55 -5.76
CA ASN A 181 15.93 -17.29 -6.06
C ASN A 181 14.73 -16.86 -5.21
N PRO A 182 14.29 -15.57 -5.28
CA PRO A 182 13.27 -15.03 -4.38
C PRO A 182 11.91 -15.74 -4.50
N ALA A 183 11.53 -16.21 -5.69
CA ALA A 183 10.24 -16.88 -5.90
C ALA A 183 10.18 -18.25 -5.18
N GLU A 184 11.26 -19.01 -5.21
CA GLU A 184 11.33 -20.32 -4.53
C GLU A 184 11.24 -20.18 -3.01
N LEU A 185 11.88 -19.16 -2.46
CA LEU A 185 11.84 -18.90 -1.02
C LEU A 185 10.42 -18.55 -0.54
N ILE A 186 9.68 -17.76 -1.30
CA ILE A 186 8.31 -17.35 -0.93
C ILE A 186 7.32 -18.52 -0.97
N ILE A 187 7.50 -19.51 -1.83
CA ILE A 187 6.64 -20.69 -1.88
C ILE A 187 7.08 -21.81 -0.93
N SER A 188 8.16 -21.63 -0.17
CA SER A 188 8.68 -22.63 0.74
C SER A 188 7.76 -22.86 1.96
N GLU A 189 7.79 -24.06 2.53
CA GLU A 189 7.07 -24.36 3.78
C GLU A 189 7.54 -23.48 4.94
N ARG A 190 8.79 -23.01 4.90
CA ARG A 190 9.35 -22.14 5.93
C ARG A 190 8.63 -20.79 6.05
N LEU A 191 8.06 -20.25 4.95
CA LEU A 191 7.20 -19.07 5.06
C LEU A 191 5.93 -19.38 5.86
N GLY A 192 5.38 -20.59 5.70
CA GLY A 192 4.26 -21.05 6.52
C GLY A 192 4.61 -21.13 8.01
N ASP A 193 5.84 -21.59 8.34
CA ASP A 193 6.34 -21.64 9.70
C ASP A 193 6.46 -20.24 10.30
N LEU A 194 7.08 -19.31 9.56
CA LEU A 194 7.17 -17.90 9.96
C LEU A 194 5.79 -17.32 10.27
N MET A 195 4.83 -17.54 9.39
CA MET A 195 3.47 -17.03 9.60
C MET A 195 2.78 -17.65 10.81
N ARG A 196 3.04 -18.93 11.13
CA ARG A 196 2.52 -19.58 12.34
C ARG A 196 3.11 -18.96 13.61
N GLU A 197 4.43 -18.73 13.63
CA GLU A 197 5.11 -18.10 14.77
C GLU A 197 4.62 -16.65 14.98
N LEU A 198 4.51 -15.86 13.91
CA LEU A 198 4.02 -14.48 13.99
C LEU A 198 2.58 -14.40 14.49
N LYS A 199 1.70 -15.31 14.07
CA LYS A 199 0.32 -15.37 14.56
C LYS A 199 0.17 -15.63 16.06
N GLN A 200 1.18 -16.18 16.70
CA GLN A 200 1.18 -16.37 18.15
C GLN A 200 1.60 -15.12 18.93
N LYS A 201 2.34 -14.20 18.27
CA LYS A 201 2.95 -13.03 18.91
C LYS A 201 2.20 -11.72 18.65
N TYR A 202 1.50 -11.63 17.51
CA TYR A 202 0.90 -10.39 17.02
C TYR A 202 -0.61 -10.50 16.78
N ASP A 203 -1.31 -9.38 16.98
CA ASP A 203 -2.72 -9.24 16.63
C ASP A 203 -2.92 -9.01 15.13
N TYR A 204 -1.97 -8.26 14.52
CA TYR A 204 -1.99 -7.91 13.09
C TYR A 204 -0.64 -8.15 12.43
N ILE A 205 -0.67 -8.77 11.27
CA ILE A 205 0.49 -9.04 10.42
C ILE A 205 0.22 -8.38 9.06
N ILE A 206 1.06 -7.42 8.67
CA ILE A 206 0.96 -6.68 7.40
C ILE A 206 2.07 -7.14 6.48
N LEU A 207 1.70 -7.62 5.28
CA LEU A 207 2.62 -8.16 4.27
C LEU A 207 2.70 -7.23 3.07
#